data_e8fc877f36b72c3b09efdc28a9fa9f32
#
_entry.id   e8fc877f36b72c3b09efdc28a9fa9f32
#
_cell.length_a   1.000
_cell.length_b   1.000
_cell.length_c   1.000
_cell.angle_alpha   90.00
_cell.angle_beta   90.00
_cell.angle_gamma   90.00
#
_symmetry.space_group_name_H-M   'P 1'
#
loop_
_entity.id
_entity.type
_entity.pdbx_description
1 polymer ?
#
loop_
_entity_poly.entity_id
_entity_poly.type
_entity_poly.pdbx_seq_one_letter_code
_entity_poly.pdbx_strand_id
1 'polypeptide(L)'
;MAGCPLAVWIAADSEYVKYCTIYRVSNMSNVHDIWRNVSNVCNVHDIWQNVSNVCNLHGAGRSLRNIYRNSCNISHNIKSVILIVLLILAAVNMRYVHPKGLYIMMLDVGQGDCIYIRDENGISYLFDGGSTDVKQAGKYRIYKTLRYMGIRRIDYAVISHGDADHVNGIKELIDMSGASFTVGEVVMPDIKDKDSEESYAGMIEYAHKAGINISYKKAGDVLVCDNSTAFKITCMHPCESYDYEDANDYSAVYMIEYKDFSMLMMGDAGKKAEKCMMNDWKERKELKVFALKAGHHGSRYSCSEVFLESIDPAIALISCGKDNRYKHPHKEMLTRLHNMDIKPYRTDEDDAIMINVSADKIKVQVYNDSR
;
A
#
# COMPACT_ATOMS: atom_id res chain seq x y z
N MET A 1 20.04 -15.35 -24.46
CA MET A 1 20.03 -16.53 -23.58
C MET A 1 20.75 -16.15 -22.30
N ALA A 2 20.03 -15.73 -21.28
CA ALA A 2 20.60 -15.44 -19.98
C ALA A 2 19.70 -16.11 -18.96
N GLY A 3 20.29 -17.07 -18.25
CA GLY A 3 19.63 -17.97 -17.31
C GLY A 3 19.07 -17.26 -16.10
N CYS A 4 17.87 -17.58 -15.76
CA CYS A 4 17.17 -17.19 -14.57
C CYS A 4 17.67 -18.02 -13.39
N PRO A 5 18.15 -17.45 -12.28
CA PRO A 5 18.48 -18.22 -11.09
C PRO A 5 17.39 -18.17 -10.04
N LEU A 6 16.95 -19.34 -9.66
CA LEU A 6 16.23 -19.70 -8.43
C LEU A 6 14.97 -18.91 -8.10
N ALA A 7 13.91 -19.22 -8.82
CA ALA A 7 12.57 -19.15 -8.26
C ALA A 7 12.40 -20.35 -7.30
N VAL A 8 12.41 -20.09 -6.00
CA VAL A 8 11.89 -21.05 -5.04
C VAL A 8 10.40 -21.10 -5.26
N TRP A 9 9.94 -22.15 -5.91
CA TRP A 9 8.53 -22.45 -6.11
C TRP A 9 7.91 -22.82 -4.75
N ILE A 10 7.22 -21.87 -4.15
CA ILE A 10 6.12 -22.20 -3.25
C ILE A 10 4.88 -22.12 -4.12
N ALA A 11 4.30 -23.26 -4.42
CA ALA A 11 3.05 -23.39 -5.13
C ALA A 11 1.93 -22.69 -4.32
N ALA A 12 1.54 -21.51 -4.75
CA ALA A 12 0.33 -20.83 -4.34
C ALA A 12 -0.10 -19.96 -5.52
N ASP A 13 -1.32 -20.13 -5.94
CA ASP A 13 -2.07 -19.51 -7.02
C ASP A 13 -1.41 -18.38 -7.80
N SER A 14 -1.32 -18.55 -9.10
CA SER A 14 -0.46 -17.87 -10.06
C SER A 14 -0.68 -16.37 -10.25
N GLU A 15 -1.74 -15.78 -9.79
CA GLU A 15 -2.00 -14.34 -9.93
C GLU A 15 -1.31 -13.48 -8.88
N TYR A 16 -1.09 -14.00 -7.66
CA TYR A 16 -0.50 -13.24 -6.55
C TYR A 16 1.02 -13.06 -6.63
N VAL A 17 1.72 -13.92 -7.37
CA VAL A 17 3.18 -13.85 -7.55
C VAL A 17 3.59 -12.60 -8.34
N LYS A 18 2.72 -12.06 -9.19
CA LYS A 18 2.98 -10.83 -9.95
C LYS A 18 3.19 -9.60 -9.06
N TYR A 19 2.41 -9.45 -7.99
CA TYR A 19 2.51 -8.30 -7.07
C TYR A 19 3.85 -8.23 -6.30
N CYS A 20 4.53 -9.38 -6.15
CA CYS A 20 5.75 -9.44 -5.34
C CYS A 20 7.06 -9.23 -6.11
N THR A 21 7.06 -9.30 -7.44
CA THR A 21 8.30 -9.46 -8.21
C THR A 21 9.00 -8.15 -8.60
N ILE A 22 8.27 -7.05 -8.78
CA ILE A 22 8.83 -5.82 -9.39
C ILE A 22 9.62 -4.96 -8.41
N TYR A 23 9.31 -4.95 -7.11
CA TYR A 23 10.15 -4.22 -6.13
C TYR A 23 11.57 -4.80 -5.97
N ARG A 24 11.81 -5.98 -6.54
CA ARG A 24 13.09 -6.72 -6.46
C ARG A 24 14.16 -6.24 -7.44
N VAL A 25 13.80 -5.55 -8.52
CA VAL A 25 14.73 -5.34 -9.65
C VAL A 25 15.54 -4.05 -9.54
N SER A 26 15.07 -3.03 -8.85
CA SER A 26 15.77 -1.72 -8.81
C SER A 26 16.94 -1.62 -7.83
N ASN A 27 17.15 -2.61 -6.94
CA ASN A 27 18.26 -2.64 -5.98
C ASN A 27 19.22 -3.84 -6.14
N MET A 28 19.25 -4.48 -7.30
CA MET A 28 20.02 -5.72 -7.53
C MET A 28 21.51 -5.52 -7.83
N SER A 29 22.07 -4.34 -7.83
CA SER A 29 23.53 -4.16 -7.97
C SER A 29 24.34 -4.92 -6.89
N ASN A 30 23.78 -5.06 -5.69
CA ASN A 30 24.47 -5.73 -4.57
C ASN A 30 24.35 -7.26 -4.61
N VAL A 31 23.35 -7.85 -5.24
CA VAL A 31 23.17 -9.31 -5.28
C VAL A 31 24.13 -9.98 -6.27
N HIS A 32 24.48 -9.28 -7.36
CA HIS A 32 25.44 -9.81 -8.33
C HIS A 32 26.85 -9.90 -7.75
N ASP A 33 27.24 -8.93 -6.91
CA ASP A 33 28.53 -8.92 -6.23
C ASP A 33 28.61 -9.99 -5.11
N ILE A 34 27.50 -10.26 -4.43
CA ILE A 34 27.39 -11.36 -3.45
C ILE A 34 27.53 -12.71 -4.18
N TRP A 35 26.89 -12.90 -5.33
CA TRP A 35 27.01 -14.12 -6.13
C TRP A 35 28.43 -14.32 -6.68
N ARG A 36 29.09 -13.27 -7.11
CA ARG A 36 30.47 -13.31 -7.59
C ARG A 36 31.44 -13.73 -6.47
N ASN A 37 31.20 -13.24 -5.25
CA ASN A 37 32.00 -13.63 -4.10
C ASN A 37 31.70 -15.06 -3.62
N VAL A 38 30.45 -15.53 -3.71
CA VAL A 38 30.05 -16.91 -3.35
C VAL A 38 30.62 -17.90 -4.37
N SER A 39 30.62 -17.58 -5.67
CA SER A 39 31.24 -18.44 -6.69
C SER A 39 32.75 -18.56 -6.51
N ASN A 40 33.41 -17.49 -6.08
CA ASN A 40 34.85 -17.52 -5.78
C ASN A 40 35.19 -18.33 -4.51
N VAL A 41 34.26 -18.38 -3.52
CA VAL A 41 34.41 -19.23 -2.33
C VAL A 41 34.18 -20.72 -2.64
N CYS A 42 33.38 -21.05 -3.66
CA CYS A 42 33.18 -22.43 -4.12
C CYS A 42 34.38 -23.03 -4.84
N ASN A 43 35.33 -22.24 -5.28
CA ASN A 43 36.59 -22.72 -5.90
C ASN A 43 37.63 -23.24 -4.88
N VAL A 44 37.24 -23.39 -3.62
CA VAL A 44 38.07 -24.07 -2.59
C VAL A 44 38.43 -25.52 -3.01
N HIS A 45 37.61 -26.13 -3.87
CA HIS A 45 37.89 -27.46 -4.42
C HIS A 45 39.13 -27.48 -5.34
N ASP A 46 39.32 -26.45 -6.14
CA ASP A 46 40.48 -26.31 -7.06
C ASP A 46 41.75 -25.97 -6.31
N ILE A 47 41.66 -25.18 -5.24
CA ILE A 47 42.79 -24.89 -4.36
C ILE A 47 43.26 -26.17 -3.66
N TRP A 48 42.33 -27.03 -3.23
CA TRP A 48 42.68 -28.33 -2.60
C TRP A 48 43.22 -29.36 -3.58
N GLN A 49 42.77 -29.41 -4.83
CA GLN A 49 43.40 -30.28 -5.86
C GLN A 49 44.84 -29.86 -6.12
N ASN A 50 45.11 -28.55 -6.14
CA ASN A 50 46.48 -28.05 -6.32
C ASN A 50 47.37 -28.30 -5.10
N VAL A 51 46.85 -28.20 -3.86
CA VAL A 51 47.58 -28.51 -2.64
C VAL A 51 47.81 -30.03 -2.49
N SER A 52 46.86 -30.91 -2.90
CA SER A 52 47.04 -32.36 -2.86
C SER A 52 48.09 -32.85 -3.87
N ASN A 53 48.25 -32.16 -4.99
CA ASN A 53 49.28 -32.47 -5.99
C ASN A 53 50.70 -32.07 -5.55
N VAL A 54 50.81 -31.07 -4.64
CA VAL A 54 52.12 -30.64 -4.09
C VAL A 54 52.54 -31.53 -2.91
N CYS A 55 51.62 -32.17 -2.21
CA CYS A 55 51.91 -33.02 -1.02
C CYS A 55 52.17 -34.50 -1.31
N ASN A 56 52.37 -34.88 -2.55
CA ASN A 56 52.70 -36.27 -2.94
C ASN A 56 54.17 -36.65 -2.70
N LEU A 57 54.81 -36.13 -1.68
CA LEU A 57 56.13 -36.51 -1.21
C LEU A 57 56.10 -37.25 0.14
N HIS A 58 56.20 -38.58 0.02
CA HIS A 58 56.76 -39.56 0.97
C HIS A 58 56.31 -39.55 2.46
N GLY A 59 55.56 -40.54 2.83
CA GLY A 59 55.73 -41.19 4.13
C GLY A 59 54.79 -40.86 5.29
N ALA A 60 53.90 -39.86 5.21
CA ALA A 60 53.04 -39.42 6.33
C ALA A 60 51.57 -39.89 6.19
N GLY A 61 51.31 -40.99 5.57
CA GLY A 61 50.00 -41.38 5.01
C GLY A 61 48.86 -41.68 6.02
N ARG A 62 49.08 -41.85 7.30
CA ARG A 62 48.02 -42.14 8.29
C ARG A 62 47.62 -40.90 9.10
N SER A 63 48.58 -40.10 9.53
CA SER A 63 48.30 -38.91 10.31
C SER A 63 47.60 -37.82 9.50
N LEU A 64 47.99 -37.65 8.22
CA LEU A 64 47.39 -36.73 7.31
C LEU A 64 45.94 -37.11 6.90
N ARG A 65 45.66 -38.43 6.82
CA ARG A 65 44.28 -38.88 6.56
C ARG A 65 43.32 -38.59 7.72
N ASN A 66 43.80 -38.66 8.95
CA ASN A 66 42.98 -38.30 10.12
C ASN A 66 42.79 -36.77 10.24
N ILE A 67 43.83 -35.98 9.93
CA ILE A 67 43.71 -34.51 9.83
C ILE A 67 42.77 -34.13 8.71
N TYR A 68 42.85 -34.77 7.53
CA TYR A 68 41.94 -34.54 6.43
C TYR A 68 40.49 -34.92 6.76
N ARG A 69 40.27 -36.06 7.44
CA ARG A 69 38.92 -36.46 7.89
C ARG A 69 38.32 -35.50 8.90
N ASN A 70 39.15 -35.04 9.86
CA ASN A 70 38.72 -34.03 10.83
C ASN A 70 38.53 -32.65 10.18
N SER A 71 39.39 -32.26 9.24
CA SER A 71 39.24 -31.04 8.45
C SER A 71 38.03 -31.07 7.54
N CYS A 72 37.65 -32.23 6.95
CA CYS A 72 36.44 -32.38 6.17
C CYS A 72 35.16 -32.23 7.03
N ASN A 73 35.16 -32.77 8.26
CA ASN A 73 34.05 -32.64 9.18
C ASN A 73 33.90 -31.18 9.69
N ILE A 74 35.02 -30.53 10.01
CA ILE A 74 35.05 -29.12 10.37
C ILE A 74 34.64 -28.26 9.19
N SER A 75 35.09 -28.59 7.96
CA SER A 75 34.68 -27.95 6.73
C SER A 75 33.16 -28.07 6.49
N HIS A 76 32.54 -29.23 6.77
CA HIS A 76 31.09 -29.41 6.61
C HIS A 76 30.29 -28.52 7.60
N ASN A 77 30.70 -28.50 8.87
CA ASN A 77 30.08 -27.67 9.88
C ASN A 77 30.25 -26.17 9.57
N ILE A 78 31.45 -25.77 9.12
CA ILE A 78 31.71 -24.38 8.71
C ILE A 78 30.86 -24.00 7.49
N LYS A 79 30.74 -24.86 6.49
CA LYS A 79 29.87 -24.62 5.32
C LYS A 79 28.41 -24.47 5.74
N SER A 80 27.93 -25.29 6.66
CA SER A 80 26.58 -25.20 7.20
C SER A 80 26.35 -23.87 7.95
N VAL A 81 27.30 -23.46 8.78
CA VAL A 81 27.22 -22.18 9.48
C VAL A 81 27.25 -21.02 8.50
N ILE A 82 28.13 -21.03 7.49
CA ILE A 82 28.18 -20.00 6.44
C ILE A 82 26.85 -19.94 5.69
N LEU A 83 26.28 -21.10 5.32
CA LEU A 83 24.98 -21.15 4.65
C LEU A 83 23.88 -20.55 5.51
N ILE A 84 23.83 -20.89 6.79
CA ILE A 84 22.85 -20.34 7.74
C ILE A 84 23.03 -18.81 7.86
N VAL A 85 24.26 -18.33 7.98
CA VAL A 85 24.54 -16.89 8.04
C VAL A 85 24.12 -16.19 6.74
N LEU A 86 24.40 -16.80 5.58
CA LEU A 86 23.97 -16.25 4.28
C LEU A 86 22.45 -16.24 4.16
N LEU A 87 21.76 -17.29 4.62
CA LEU A 87 20.30 -17.34 4.63
C LEU A 87 19.71 -16.27 5.58
N ILE A 88 20.31 -16.06 6.74
CA ILE A 88 19.90 -15.00 7.66
C ILE A 88 20.14 -13.62 7.02
N LEU A 89 21.33 -13.40 6.43
CA LEU A 89 21.63 -12.15 5.72
C LEU A 89 20.68 -11.93 4.54
N ALA A 90 20.39 -12.97 3.77
CA ALA A 90 19.42 -12.89 2.68
C ALA A 90 18.02 -12.56 3.21
N ALA A 91 17.57 -13.21 4.28
CA ALA A 91 16.29 -12.94 4.93
C ALA A 91 16.19 -11.50 5.48
N VAL A 92 17.28 -10.99 6.06
CA VAL A 92 17.36 -9.60 6.54
C VAL A 92 17.32 -8.61 5.38
N ASN A 93 18.04 -8.90 4.28
CA ASN A 93 18.02 -8.04 3.08
C ASN A 93 16.72 -8.16 2.27
N MET A 94 15.93 -9.21 2.48
CA MET A 94 14.60 -9.38 1.87
C MET A 94 13.50 -8.65 2.65
N ARG A 95 13.79 -8.01 3.76
CA ARG A 95 12.80 -7.18 4.45
C ARG A 95 12.41 -6.00 3.57
N TYR A 96 11.10 -5.75 3.52
CA TYR A 96 10.60 -4.55 2.85
C TYR A 96 11.18 -3.31 3.55
N VAL A 97 11.88 -2.49 2.78
CA VAL A 97 12.40 -1.21 3.27
C VAL A 97 11.36 -0.14 2.95
N HIS A 98 10.72 0.38 3.99
CA HIS A 98 9.77 1.46 3.82
C HIS A 98 10.47 2.71 3.28
N PRO A 99 9.90 3.37 2.27
CA PRO A 99 10.40 4.67 1.82
C PRO A 99 10.41 5.68 2.96
N LYS A 100 11.39 6.58 2.95
CA LYS A 100 11.40 7.73 3.87
C LYS A 100 10.36 8.75 3.42
N GLY A 101 9.76 9.45 4.39
CA GLY A 101 8.73 10.44 4.15
C GLY A 101 7.32 9.85 4.10
N LEU A 102 6.41 10.53 3.42
CA LEU A 102 5.03 10.07 3.25
C LEU A 102 4.96 9.03 2.13
N TYR A 103 4.35 7.91 2.43
CA TYR A 103 4.06 6.84 1.47
C TYR A 103 2.55 6.64 1.34
N ILE A 104 2.05 6.69 0.12
CA ILE A 104 0.65 6.45 -0.22
C ILE A 104 0.59 5.34 -1.25
N MET A 105 -0.33 4.39 -1.07
CA MET A 105 -0.57 3.33 -2.04
C MET A 105 -2.08 3.08 -2.18
N MET A 106 -2.59 3.35 -3.38
CA MET A 106 -3.92 2.89 -3.79
C MET A 106 -3.78 1.45 -4.30
N LEU A 107 -4.46 0.53 -3.64
CA LEU A 107 -4.44 -0.89 -4.01
C LEU A 107 -5.49 -1.16 -5.10
N ASP A 108 -5.16 -2.04 -6.03
CA ASP A 108 -6.17 -2.64 -6.88
C ASP A 108 -6.97 -3.68 -6.07
N VAL A 109 -8.13 -3.31 -5.63
CA VAL A 109 -9.09 -4.19 -4.95
C VAL A 109 -10.24 -4.63 -5.86
N GLY A 110 -10.18 -4.29 -7.16
CA GLY A 110 -11.30 -4.39 -8.08
C GLY A 110 -12.22 -3.20 -7.94
N GLN A 111 -13.54 -3.40 -8.03
CA GLN A 111 -14.52 -2.33 -7.87
C GLN A 111 -14.71 -2.03 -6.38
N GLY A 112 -14.11 -0.95 -5.92
CA GLY A 112 -14.09 -0.49 -4.55
C GLY A 112 -12.87 0.38 -4.26
N ASP A 113 -12.69 0.79 -3.02
CA ASP A 113 -11.59 1.65 -2.59
C ASP A 113 -10.70 0.96 -1.54
N CYS A 114 -9.40 1.19 -1.65
CA CYS A 114 -8.45 0.86 -0.59
C CYS A 114 -7.18 1.68 -0.76
N ILE A 115 -6.92 2.61 0.16
CA ILE A 115 -5.73 3.45 0.11
C ILE A 115 -4.98 3.35 1.43
N TYR A 116 -3.79 2.78 1.36
CA TYR A 116 -2.86 2.71 2.48
C TYR A 116 -1.97 3.93 2.51
N ILE A 117 -1.84 4.54 3.67
CA ILE A 117 -0.94 5.68 3.92
C ILE A 117 -0.04 5.35 5.11
N ARG A 118 1.23 5.71 4.98
CA ARG A 118 2.19 5.64 6.08
C ARG A 118 2.95 6.96 6.15
N ASP A 119 2.87 7.60 7.30
CA ASP A 119 3.60 8.84 7.57
C ASP A 119 5.10 8.61 7.82
N GLU A 120 5.85 9.68 7.97
CA GLU A 120 7.30 9.65 8.22
C GLU A 120 7.66 8.98 9.56
N ASN A 121 6.77 9.02 10.55
CA ASN A 121 6.93 8.38 11.86
C ASN A 121 6.57 6.90 11.85
N GLY A 122 5.98 6.40 10.77
CA GLY A 122 5.60 5.02 10.60
C GLY A 122 4.19 4.69 11.05
N ILE A 123 3.38 5.68 11.40
CA ILE A 123 1.95 5.50 11.68
C ILE A 123 1.23 5.19 10.38
N SER A 124 0.30 4.27 10.45
CA SER A 124 -0.39 3.69 9.29
C SER A 124 -1.88 3.99 9.30
N TYR A 125 -2.37 4.43 8.16
CA TYR A 125 -3.76 4.74 7.90
C TYR A 125 -4.25 3.91 6.73
N LEU A 126 -5.43 3.33 6.84
CA LEU A 126 -6.11 2.65 5.75
C LEU A 126 -7.43 3.37 5.49
N PHE A 127 -7.50 4.08 4.38
CA PHE A 127 -8.72 4.73 3.93
C PHE A 127 -9.50 3.77 3.07
N ASP A 128 -10.66 3.39 3.56
CA ASP A 128 -11.51 2.36 3.01
C ASP A 128 -10.80 1.00 2.83
N GLY A 129 -11.53 0.00 2.47
CA GLY A 129 -10.99 -1.32 2.20
C GLY A 129 -12.12 -2.26 1.84
N GLY A 130 -12.59 -2.17 0.61
CA GLY A 130 -13.71 -2.99 0.17
C GLY A 130 -13.67 -3.33 -1.30
N SER A 131 -14.57 -4.21 -1.73
CA SER A 131 -14.78 -4.56 -3.13
C SER A 131 -16.15 -5.19 -3.33
N THR A 132 -16.80 -4.88 -4.47
CA THR A 132 -18.05 -5.54 -4.88
C THR A 132 -17.84 -6.65 -5.90
N ASP A 133 -16.69 -6.76 -6.54
CA ASP A 133 -16.37 -7.79 -7.55
C ASP A 133 -15.32 -8.81 -7.09
N VAL A 134 -14.45 -8.45 -6.15
CA VAL A 134 -13.44 -9.35 -5.60
C VAL A 134 -13.91 -9.92 -4.26
N LYS A 135 -14.20 -11.22 -4.22
CA LYS A 135 -14.57 -11.89 -2.96
C LYS A 135 -13.40 -11.93 -1.99
N GLN A 136 -13.69 -11.59 -0.73
CA GLN A 136 -12.68 -11.56 0.35
C GLN A 136 -11.47 -10.68 -0.01
N ALA A 137 -11.73 -9.49 -0.55
CA ALA A 137 -10.70 -8.54 -0.94
C ALA A 137 -9.79 -8.17 0.25
N GLY A 138 -10.33 -8.02 1.45
CA GLY A 138 -9.57 -7.79 2.68
C GLY A 138 -8.52 -8.86 2.93
N LYS A 139 -8.91 -10.13 2.83
CA LYS A 139 -8.02 -11.27 3.07
C LYS A 139 -7.01 -11.51 1.96
N TYR A 140 -7.46 -11.47 0.71
CA TYR A 140 -6.62 -11.92 -0.42
C TYR A 140 -5.87 -10.81 -1.13
N ARG A 141 -6.37 -9.57 -1.07
CA ARG A 141 -5.71 -8.40 -1.65
C ARG A 141 -5.04 -7.55 -0.57
N ILE A 142 -5.83 -6.98 0.34
CA ILE A 142 -5.33 -5.98 1.31
C ILE A 142 -4.36 -6.61 2.31
N TYR A 143 -4.79 -7.62 3.08
CA TYR A 143 -3.96 -8.27 4.10
C TYR A 143 -2.65 -8.82 3.54
N LYS A 144 -2.71 -9.54 2.40
CA LYS A 144 -1.50 -10.11 1.80
C LYS A 144 -0.52 -9.03 1.38
N THR A 145 -0.99 -7.93 0.77
CA THR A 145 -0.14 -6.81 0.38
C THR A 145 0.51 -6.15 1.59
N LEU A 146 -0.28 -5.83 2.62
CA LEU A 146 0.23 -5.25 3.87
C LEU A 146 1.27 -6.17 4.53
N ARG A 147 0.99 -7.47 4.61
CA ARG A 147 1.93 -8.45 5.18
C ARG A 147 3.22 -8.57 4.38
N TYR A 148 3.13 -8.54 3.05
CA TYR A 148 4.31 -8.50 2.18
C TYR A 148 5.18 -7.28 2.44
N MET A 149 4.56 -6.12 2.64
CA MET A 149 5.24 -4.88 3.02
C MET A 149 5.75 -4.89 4.47
N GLY A 150 5.56 -5.98 5.22
CA GLY A 150 5.99 -6.08 6.62
C GLY A 150 5.08 -5.33 7.61
N ILE A 151 3.93 -4.83 7.15
CA ILE A 151 2.97 -4.12 7.96
C ILE A 151 2.19 -5.13 8.80
N ARG A 152 2.16 -4.91 10.10
CA ARG A 152 1.51 -5.78 11.08
C ARG A 152 0.41 -5.08 11.85
N ARG A 153 0.25 -3.79 11.65
CA ARG A 153 -0.74 -2.97 12.30
C ARG A 153 -1.22 -1.89 11.35
N ILE A 154 -2.51 -1.66 11.33
CA ILE A 154 -3.16 -0.45 10.85
C ILE A 154 -3.56 0.33 12.10
N ASP A 155 -3.00 1.53 12.27
CA ASP A 155 -3.29 2.35 13.44
C ASP A 155 -4.68 2.95 13.35
N TYR A 156 -5.07 3.43 12.15
CA TYR A 156 -6.37 4.01 11.86
C TYR A 156 -6.97 3.40 10.59
N ALA A 157 -8.11 2.74 10.72
CA ALA A 157 -8.96 2.35 9.60
C ALA A 157 -10.03 3.43 9.41
N VAL A 158 -9.87 4.27 8.38
CA VAL A 158 -10.73 5.43 8.11
C VAL A 158 -11.75 5.05 7.07
N ILE A 159 -13.02 5.14 7.41
CA ILE A 159 -14.15 4.75 6.56
C ILE A 159 -14.80 6.02 6.02
N SER A 160 -14.92 6.11 4.69
CA SER A 160 -15.61 7.22 4.06
C SER A 160 -17.12 7.10 4.22
N HIS A 161 -17.69 5.93 3.96
CA HIS A 161 -19.11 5.63 4.12
C HIS A 161 -19.35 4.11 4.26
N GLY A 162 -20.59 3.69 4.47
CA GLY A 162 -20.95 2.33 4.88
C GLY A 162 -21.08 1.28 3.77
N ASP A 163 -20.89 1.63 2.49
CA ASP A 163 -21.10 0.71 1.39
C ASP A 163 -20.08 -0.42 1.34
N ALA A 164 -20.50 -1.57 0.82
CA ALA A 164 -19.72 -2.80 0.86
C ALA A 164 -18.34 -2.69 0.19
N ASP A 165 -18.22 -1.92 -0.88
CA ASP A 165 -16.98 -1.66 -1.60
C ASP A 165 -16.01 -0.71 -0.88
N HIS A 166 -16.40 -0.23 0.30
CA HIS A 166 -15.56 0.56 1.20
C HIS A 166 -15.28 -0.15 2.53
N VAL A 167 -16.20 -1.00 3.03
CA VAL A 167 -16.07 -1.54 4.39
C VAL A 167 -15.87 -3.06 4.49
N ASN A 168 -16.24 -3.86 3.46
CA ASN A 168 -16.26 -5.32 3.62
C ASN A 168 -14.85 -5.91 3.87
N GLY A 169 -13.83 -5.37 3.25
CA GLY A 169 -12.45 -5.81 3.48
C GLY A 169 -11.90 -5.35 4.83
N ILE A 170 -12.34 -4.18 5.35
CA ILE A 170 -11.97 -3.75 6.70
C ILE A 170 -12.56 -4.72 7.75
N LYS A 171 -13.82 -5.16 7.58
CA LYS A 171 -14.43 -6.20 8.43
C LYS A 171 -13.58 -7.48 8.43
N GLU A 172 -13.15 -7.92 7.24
CA GLU A 172 -12.27 -9.09 7.11
C GLU A 172 -10.91 -8.89 7.78
N LEU A 173 -10.33 -7.68 7.72
CA LEU A 173 -9.08 -7.37 8.43
C LEU A 173 -9.26 -7.41 9.94
N ILE A 174 -10.40 -6.96 10.45
CA ILE A 174 -10.76 -7.02 11.86
C ILE A 174 -10.91 -8.48 12.30
N ASP A 175 -11.57 -9.33 11.51
CA ASP A 175 -11.70 -10.77 11.80
C ASP A 175 -10.35 -11.49 11.84
N MET A 176 -9.37 -11.01 11.06
CA MET A 176 -8.01 -11.54 11.06
C MET A 176 -7.12 -10.92 12.13
N SER A 177 -7.63 -9.97 12.94
CA SER A 177 -6.86 -9.34 14.00
C SER A 177 -6.49 -10.35 15.09
N GLY A 178 -5.23 -10.30 15.53
CA GLY A 178 -4.67 -11.21 16.53
C GLY A 178 -3.19 -10.97 16.74
N ALA A 179 -2.46 -12.00 17.14
CA ALA A 179 -1.03 -11.88 17.47
C ALA A 179 -0.12 -11.41 16.32
N SER A 180 -0.54 -11.58 15.07
CA SER A 180 0.30 -11.29 13.89
C SER A 180 -0.11 -10.04 13.09
N PHE A 181 -1.33 -9.54 13.31
CA PHE A 181 -1.87 -8.35 12.63
C PHE A 181 -2.95 -7.71 13.51
N THR A 182 -3.02 -6.38 13.55
CA THR A 182 -4.01 -5.65 14.35
C THR A 182 -4.54 -4.43 13.62
N VAL A 183 -5.81 -4.09 13.91
CA VAL A 183 -6.44 -2.81 13.60
C VAL A 183 -6.59 -2.04 14.91
N GLY A 184 -6.10 -0.81 14.97
CA GLY A 184 -6.07 0.00 16.19
C GLY A 184 -7.39 0.71 16.48
N GLU A 185 -7.79 1.59 15.59
CA GLU A 185 -8.98 2.42 15.71
C GLU A 185 -9.73 2.47 14.38
N VAL A 186 -11.06 2.48 14.46
CA VAL A 186 -11.95 2.75 13.31
C VAL A 186 -12.42 4.19 13.39
N VAL A 187 -12.23 4.94 12.31
CA VAL A 187 -12.67 6.33 12.18
C VAL A 187 -13.81 6.40 11.18
N MET A 188 -14.93 6.97 11.58
CA MET A 188 -16.16 7.06 10.80
C MET A 188 -16.64 8.51 10.69
N PRO A 189 -17.43 8.87 9.65
CA PRO A 189 -18.06 10.18 9.60
C PRO A 189 -19.07 10.38 10.75
N ASP A 190 -19.09 11.59 11.30
CA ASP A 190 -20.09 12.01 12.28
C ASP A 190 -21.37 12.44 11.56
N ILE A 191 -22.29 11.50 11.42
CA ILE A 191 -23.54 11.67 10.67
C ILE A 191 -24.70 11.71 11.64
N LYS A 192 -25.57 12.71 11.48
CA LYS A 192 -26.77 12.88 12.31
C LYS A 192 -28.02 12.21 11.74
N ASP A 193 -27.97 11.78 10.49
CA ASP A 193 -29.09 11.18 9.78
C ASP A 193 -29.23 9.69 10.12
N LYS A 194 -30.44 9.25 10.52
CA LYS A 194 -30.74 7.87 10.90
C LYS A 194 -30.50 6.88 9.77
N ASP A 195 -30.81 7.24 8.53
CA ASP A 195 -30.62 6.36 7.37
C ASP A 195 -29.14 6.10 7.13
N SER A 196 -28.31 7.11 7.35
CA SER A 196 -26.87 6.99 7.28
C SER A 196 -26.28 6.24 8.47
N GLU A 197 -26.82 6.41 9.68
CA GLU A 197 -26.41 5.62 10.84
C GLU A 197 -26.69 4.12 10.63
N GLU A 198 -27.83 3.75 10.03
CA GLU A 198 -28.18 2.38 9.73
C GLU A 198 -27.19 1.72 8.76
N SER A 199 -26.69 2.47 7.77
CA SER A 199 -25.68 1.98 6.81
C SER A 199 -24.35 1.63 7.49
N TYR A 200 -24.02 2.25 8.64
CA TYR A 200 -22.82 1.99 9.43
C TYR A 200 -23.00 0.95 10.53
N ALA A 201 -24.23 0.62 10.90
CA ALA A 201 -24.53 -0.25 12.06
C ALA A 201 -23.74 -1.56 12.03
N GLY A 202 -23.64 -2.19 10.88
CA GLY A 202 -22.87 -3.42 10.72
C GLY A 202 -21.36 -3.24 10.99
N MET A 203 -20.80 -2.08 10.70
CA MET A 203 -19.38 -1.80 10.97
C MET A 203 -19.15 -1.49 12.45
N ILE A 204 -20.07 -0.73 13.04
CA ILE A 204 -20.06 -0.42 14.48
C ILE A 204 -20.13 -1.70 15.32
N GLU A 205 -21.03 -2.62 14.97
CA GLU A 205 -21.16 -3.91 15.65
C GLU A 205 -19.87 -4.73 15.56
N TYR A 206 -19.23 -4.78 14.37
CA TYR A 206 -17.96 -5.48 14.17
C TYR A 206 -16.84 -4.91 15.03
N ALA A 207 -16.67 -3.60 15.02
CA ALA A 207 -15.62 -2.95 15.81
C ALA A 207 -15.82 -3.17 17.31
N HIS A 208 -17.05 -3.04 17.80
CA HIS A 208 -17.40 -3.29 19.21
C HIS A 208 -17.13 -4.74 19.62
N LYS A 209 -17.52 -5.73 18.82
CA LYS A 209 -17.24 -7.15 19.09
C LYS A 209 -15.74 -7.44 19.16
N ALA A 210 -14.97 -6.76 18.34
CA ALA A 210 -13.52 -6.90 18.31
C ALA A 210 -12.80 -6.09 19.41
N GLY A 211 -13.51 -5.29 20.18
CA GLY A 211 -12.95 -4.39 21.20
C GLY A 211 -12.13 -3.25 20.59
N ILE A 212 -12.43 -2.84 19.36
CA ILE A 212 -11.76 -1.76 18.64
C ILE A 212 -12.50 -0.44 18.92
N ASN A 213 -11.75 0.61 19.25
CA ASN A 213 -12.31 1.94 19.45
C ASN A 213 -12.83 2.51 18.15
N ILE A 214 -13.91 3.26 18.24
CA ILE A 214 -14.49 4.02 17.13
C ILE A 214 -14.44 5.50 17.49
N SER A 215 -13.97 6.32 16.58
CA SER A 215 -14.11 7.77 16.64
C SER A 215 -14.87 8.31 15.43
N TYR A 216 -15.50 9.46 15.60
CA TYR A 216 -16.30 10.09 14.56
C TYR A 216 -15.68 11.43 14.19
N LYS A 217 -15.72 11.77 12.89
CA LYS A 217 -15.15 13.00 12.34
C LYS A 217 -16.13 13.69 11.40
N LYS A 218 -16.17 15.02 11.49
CA LYS A 218 -16.93 15.91 10.61
C LYS A 218 -16.03 17.02 10.06
N ALA A 219 -16.55 17.85 9.20
CA ALA A 219 -15.83 18.97 8.61
C ALA A 219 -15.19 19.88 9.68
N GLY A 220 -13.90 20.10 9.52
CA GLY A 220 -13.07 20.89 10.46
C GLY A 220 -12.32 20.04 11.49
N ASP A 221 -12.72 18.80 11.73
CA ASP A 221 -12.02 17.94 12.67
C ASP A 221 -10.66 17.51 12.14
N VAL A 222 -9.69 17.49 13.02
CA VAL A 222 -8.34 17.00 12.71
C VAL A 222 -8.22 15.56 13.19
N LEU A 223 -7.85 14.63 12.30
CA LEU A 223 -7.54 13.25 12.66
C LEU A 223 -6.14 13.17 13.24
N VAL A 224 -5.17 13.81 12.59
CA VAL A 224 -3.77 13.88 13.05
C VAL A 224 -3.17 15.23 12.66
N CYS A 225 -2.33 15.76 13.55
CA CYS A 225 -1.50 16.93 13.28
C CYS A 225 -0.14 16.72 13.95
N ASP A 226 0.88 16.48 13.14
CA ASP A 226 2.25 16.39 13.61
C ASP A 226 3.08 17.56 13.04
N ASN A 227 3.31 18.53 13.87
CA ASN A 227 4.07 19.72 13.49
C ASN A 227 5.56 19.43 13.26
N SER A 228 6.09 18.34 13.82
CA SER A 228 7.51 17.97 13.67
C SER A 228 7.83 17.48 12.26
N THR A 229 6.89 16.80 11.62
CA THR A 229 6.99 16.29 10.25
C THR A 229 6.20 17.11 9.23
N ALA A 230 5.46 18.12 9.69
CA ALA A 230 4.50 18.89 8.88
C ALA A 230 3.44 17.97 8.20
N PHE A 231 2.99 16.94 8.93
CA PHE A 231 1.96 16.01 8.49
C PHE A 231 0.63 16.29 9.16
N LYS A 232 -0.43 16.40 8.38
CA LYS A 232 -1.77 16.68 8.88
C LYS A 232 -2.82 15.97 8.05
N ILE A 233 -3.84 15.43 8.72
CA ILE A 233 -5.07 14.91 8.11
C ILE A 233 -6.25 15.64 8.72
N THR A 234 -7.03 16.30 7.86
CA THR A 234 -8.22 17.07 8.26
C THR A 234 -9.45 16.52 7.56
N CYS A 235 -10.51 16.29 8.31
CA CYS A 235 -11.83 15.97 7.76
C CYS A 235 -12.43 17.23 7.14
N MET A 236 -12.83 17.16 5.87
CA MET A 236 -13.37 18.28 5.10
C MET A 236 -14.89 18.16 4.93
N HIS A 237 -15.44 16.95 5.13
CA HIS A 237 -16.83 16.59 4.96
C HIS A 237 -17.11 15.33 5.82
N PRO A 238 -18.30 15.12 6.39
CA PRO A 238 -19.57 15.80 6.13
C PRO A 238 -19.67 17.19 6.79
N CYS A 239 -20.34 18.10 6.09
CA CYS A 239 -20.65 19.44 6.60
C CYS A 239 -21.90 19.39 7.49
N GLU A 240 -21.91 20.12 8.61
CA GLU A 240 -23.05 20.14 9.57
C GLU A 240 -24.35 20.73 8.99
N SER A 241 -24.23 21.57 7.96
CA SER A 241 -25.33 22.43 7.49
C SER A 241 -26.16 21.83 6.35
N TYR A 242 -25.88 20.60 5.92
CA TYR A 242 -26.55 20.00 4.77
C TYR A 242 -27.32 18.75 5.15
N ASP A 243 -28.54 18.67 4.60
CA ASP A 243 -29.37 17.48 4.58
C ASP A 243 -29.20 16.80 3.22
N TYR A 244 -28.57 15.63 3.19
CA TYR A 244 -28.26 14.91 1.97
C TYR A 244 -29.33 13.81 1.75
N GLU A 245 -29.68 13.59 0.48
CA GLU A 245 -30.65 12.57 0.07
C GLU A 245 -29.99 11.23 -0.31
N ASP A 246 -28.70 11.27 -0.68
CA ASP A 246 -27.92 10.10 -1.12
C ASP A 246 -26.89 9.75 -0.04
N ALA A 247 -26.81 8.46 0.32
CA ALA A 247 -25.84 7.97 1.30
C ALA A 247 -24.39 8.29 0.89
N ASN A 248 -24.08 8.28 -0.43
CA ASN A 248 -22.77 8.64 -0.94
C ASN A 248 -22.41 10.12 -0.67
N ASP A 249 -23.42 11.00 -0.64
CA ASP A 249 -23.20 12.41 -0.35
C ASP A 249 -22.78 12.67 1.11
N TYR A 250 -22.91 11.68 2.00
CA TYR A 250 -22.37 11.72 3.37
C TYR A 250 -20.94 11.19 3.49
N SER A 251 -20.31 10.75 2.39
CA SER A 251 -18.93 10.24 2.41
C SER A 251 -17.98 11.20 3.09
N ALA A 252 -17.21 10.71 4.05
CA ALA A 252 -16.15 11.51 4.66
C ALA A 252 -15.08 11.84 3.63
N VAL A 253 -14.77 13.12 3.51
CA VAL A 253 -13.69 13.64 2.66
C VAL A 253 -12.55 14.10 3.56
N TYR A 254 -11.33 13.71 3.21
CA TYR A 254 -10.15 14.07 3.97
C TYR A 254 -9.11 14.77 3.12
N MET A 255 -8.56 15.85 3.68
CA MET A 255 -7.36 16.50 3.17
C MET A 255 -6.15 15.96 3.90
N ILE A 256 -5.18 15.49 3.14
CA ILE A 256 -3.88 15.03 3.61
C ILE A 256 -2.85 16.05 3.18
N GLU A 257 -2.11 16.59 4.13
CA GLU A 257 -1.08 17.59 3.91
C GLU A 257 0.26 17.06 4.46
N TYR A 258 1.30 17.17 3.68
CA TYR A 258 2.66 16.83 4.09
C TYR A 258 3.66 17.73 3.37
N LYS A 259 4.24 18.68 4.07
CA LYS A 259 5.12 19.71 3.48
C LYS A 259 4.38 20.44 2.33
N ASP A 260 4.93 20.41 1.12
CA ASP A 260 4.33 21.03 -0.06
C ASP A 260 3.38 20.08 -0.83
N PHE A 261 3.19 18.86 -0.35
CA PHE A 261 2.27 17.88 -0.92
C PHE A 261 0.90 17.97 -0.25
N SER A 262 -0.14 17.87 -1.07
CA SER A 262 -1.50 17.73 -0.58
C SER A 262 -2.30 16.74 -1.43
N MET A 263 -3.18 16.00 -0.77
CA MET A 263 -4.07 15.04 -1.42
C MET A 263 -5.47 15.13 -0.83
N LEU A 264 -6.47 15.18 -1.70
CA LEU A 264 -7.87 15.14 -1.31
C LEU A 264 -8.47 13.77 -1.60
N MET A 265 -9.04 13.15 -0.55
CA MET A 265 -9.67 11.84 -0.58
C MET A 265 -11.18 12.01 -0.56
N MET A 266 -11.85 11.75 -1.69
CA MET A 266 -13.28 12.09 -1.84
C MET A 266 -14.24 11.01 -1.34
N GLY A 267 -13.78 9.77 -1.06
CA GLY A 267 -14.73 8.66 -0.92
C GLY A 267 -15.63 8.58 -2.16
N ASP A 268 -16.93 8.49 -1.94
CA ASP A 268 -17.93 8.53 -3.02
C ASP A 268 -18.73 9.84 -3.07
N ALA A 269 -18.22 10.88 -2.43
CA ALA A 269 -18.82 12.20 -2.40
C ALA A 269 -19.13 12.73 -3.81
N GLY A 270 -20.39 13.16 -3.98
CA GLY A 270 -20.93 13.71 -5.21
C GLY A 270 -20.97 15.24 -5.21
N LYS A 271 -21.66 15.81 -6.21
CA LYS A 271 -21.75 17.26 -6.46
C LYS A 271 -22.32 18.07 -5.28
N LYS A 272 -23.22 17.49 -4.48
CA LYS A 272 -23.79 18.19 -3.32
C LYS A 272 -22.73 18.40 -2.24
N ALA A 273 -21.94 17.35 -1.96
CA ALA A 273 -20.81 17.42 -1.03
C ALA A 273 -19.73 18.40 -1.52
N GLU A 274 -19.38 18.35 -2.82
CA GLU A 274 -18.46 19.32 -3.44
C GLU A 274 -18.90 20.77 -3.23
N LYS A 275 -20.19 21.04 -3.49
CA LYS A 275 -20.76 22.38 -3.30
C LYS A 275 -20.70 22.83 -1.83
N CYS A 276 -20.95 21.90 -0.89
CA CYS A 276 -20.83 22.21 0.52
C CYS A 276 -19.41 22.60 0.88
N MET A 277 -18.44 21.78 0.54
CA MET A 277 -17.03 22.05 0.80
C MET A 277 -16.55 23.35 0.17
N MET A 278 -16.91 23.61 -1.09
CA MET A 278 -16.55 24.88 -1.76
C MET A 278 -17.14 26.12 -1.06
N ASN A 279 -18.34 26.02 -0.48
CA ASN A 279 -18.91 27.11 0.28
C ASN A 279 -18.13 27.41 1.57
N ASP A 280 -17.71 26.36 2.27
CA ASP A 280 -16.91 26.48 3.49
C ASP A 280 -15.48 26.98 3.19
N TRP A 281 -14.99 26.75 1.96
CA TRP A 281 -13.64 27.17 1.54
C TRP A 281 -13.58 28.59 0.99
N LYS A 282 -14.69 29.26 0.71
CA LYS A 282 -14.71 30.62 0.16
C LYS A 282 -13.89 31.63 0.95
N GLU A 283 -13.70 31.38 2.23
CA GLU A 283 -12.87 32.23 3.11
C GLU A 283 -11.40 31.77 3.15
N ARG A 284 -11.07 30.59 2.59
CA ARG A 284 -9.71 30.06 2.53
C ARG A 284 -9.10 30.43 1.17
N LYS A 285 -7.94 31.08 1.20
CA LYS A 285 -7.17 31.35 -0.03
C LYS A 285 -6.84 30.02 -0.72
N GLU A 286 -7.06 29.97 -2.04
CA GLU A 286 -6.74 28.91 -3.01
C GLU A 286 -6.23 27.60 -2.42
N LEU A 287 -7.12 26.60 -2.39
CA LEU A 287 -6.78 25.26 -1.94
C LEU A 287 -6.13 24.52 -3.13
N LYS A 288 -4.81 24.55 -3.24
CA LYS A 288 -4.11 23.76 -4.25
C LYS A 288 -3.93 22.33 -3.78
N VAL A 289 -4.42 21.39 -4.56
CA VAL A 289 -4.33 19.95 -4.28
C VAL A 289 -3.41 19.33 -5.32
N PHE A 290 -2.34 18.65 -4.89
CA PHE A 290 -1.47 17.96 -5.84
C PHE A 290 -2.15 16.70 -6.40
N ALA A 291 -2.76 15.88 -5.54
CA ALA A 291 -3.40 14.63 -5.92
C ALA A 291 -4.86 14.60 -5.47
N LEU A 292 -5.74 14.15 -6.34
CA LEU A 292 -7.15 13.93 -6.05
C LEU A 292 -7.47 12.44 -6.13
N LYS A 293 -7.97 11.80 -5.06
CA LYS A 293 -8.70 10.54 -5.22
C LYS A 293 -10.10 10.91 -5.76
N ALA A 294 -10.37 10.52 -6.99
CA ALA A 294 -11.63 10.82 -7.64
C ALA A 294 -12.81 10.22 -6.86
N GLY A 295 -13.87 11.01 -6.70
CA GLY A 295 -15.08 10.56 -6.03
C GLY A 295 -15.80 9.46 -6.81
N HIS A 296 -16.40 8.53 -6.09
CA HIS A 296 -17.30 7.50 -6.60
C HIS A 296 -16.72 6.75 -7.80
N HIS A 297 -15.47 6.28 -7.65
CA HIS A 297 -14.72 5.48 -8.64
C HIS A 297 -14.62 6.12 -10.04
N GLY A 298 -14.69 7.44 -10.12
CA GLY A 298 -14.72 8.18 -11.40
C GLY A 298 -16.12 8.26 -12.04
N SER A 299 -17.15 8.33 -11.19
CA SER A 299 -18.53 8.56 -11.64
C SER A 299 -18.66 9.91 -12.36
N ARG A 300 -19.56 9.99 -13.36
CA ARG A 300 -19.93 11.25 -14.04
C ARG A 300 -20.56 12.27 -13.08
N TYR A 301 -21.08 11.81 -11.94
CA TYR A 301 -21.79 12.62 -10.96
C TYR A 301 -20.88 13.20 -9.87
N SER A 302 -19.61 12.85 -9.89
CA SER A 302 -18.58 13.37 -9.00
C SER A 302 -17.52 14.18 -9.76
N CYS A 303 -16.68 14.91 -9.04
CA CYS A 303 -15.60 15.74 -9.55
C CYS A 303 -16.09 16.70 -10.64
N SER A 304 -17.07 17.56 -10.29
CA SER A 304 -17.61 18.55 -11.21
C SER A 304 -16.52 19.50 -11.71
N GLU A 305 -16.71 20.08 -12.89
CA GLU A 305 -15.74 21.00 -13.49
C GLU A 305 -15.40 22.18 -12.56
N VAL A 306 -16.45 22.80 -11.99
CA VAL A 306 -16.29 23.91 -11.03
C VAL A 306 -15.48 23.45 -9.78
N PHE A 307 -15.70 22.23 -9.32
CA PHE A 307 -14.96 21.71 -8.18
C PHE A 307 -13.49 21.48 -8.56
N LEU A 308 -13.21 20.83 -9.69
CA LEU A 308 -11.85 20.61 -10.18
C LEU A 308 -11.10 21.93 -10.41
N GLU A 309 -11.77 22.94 -10.99
CA GLU A 309 -11.21 24.31 -11.12
C GLU A 309 -10.84 24.92 -9.77
N SER A 310 -11.63 24.66 -8.73
CA SER A 310 -11.39 25.23 -7.39
C SER A 310 -10.22 24.61 -6.64
N ILE A 311 -9.82 23.37 -6.96
CA ILE A 311 -8.75 22.64 -6.29
C ILE A 311 -7.51 22.41 -7.17
N ASP A 312 -7.60 22.62 -8.48
CA ASP A 312 -6.54 22.57 -9.49
C ASP A 312 -5.56 21.37 -9.29
N PRO A 313 -6.04 20.10 -9.34
CA PRO A 313 -5.18 18.98 -9.03
C PRO A 313 -4.27 18.61 -10.21
N ALA A 314 -3.00 18.30 -9.94
CA ALA A 314 -2.06 17.86 -10.95
C ALA A 314 -2.36 16.43 -11.44
N ILE A 315 -2.85 15.57 -10.54
CA ILE A 315 -3.17 14.17 -10.85
C ILE A 315 -4.49 13.75 -10.21
N ALA A 316 -5.18 12.81 -10.86
CA ALA A 316 -6.35 12.15 -10.32
C ALA A 316 -6.11 10.64 -10.19
N LEU A 317 -6.35 10.08 -9.01
CA LEU A 317 -6.31 8.64 -8.74
C LEU A 317 -7.73 8.09 -8.82
N ILE A 318 -7.95 7.07 -9.64
CA ILE A 318 -9.25 6.45 -9.84
C ILE A 318 -9.15 4.98 -9.46
N SER A 319 -9.84 4.58 -8.41
CA SER A 319 -9.97 3.19 -8.01
C SER A 319 -11.22 2.59 -8.64
N CYS A 320 -11.05 1.61 -9.50
CA CYS A 320 -12.17 0.94 -10.18
C CYS A 320 -11.76 -0.45 -10.68
N GLY A 321 -12.71 -1.36 -10.77
CA GLY A 321 -12.47 -2.70 -11.29
C GLY A 321 -12.41 -2.75 -12.81
N LYS A 322 -11.62 -3.66 -13.35
CA LYS A 322 -11.58 -3.92 -14.79
C LYS A 322 -12.93 -4.49 -15.25
N ASP A 323 -13.46 -3.95 -16.36
CA ASP A 323 -14.75 -4.37 -16.93
C ASP A 323 -15.92 -4.33 -15.94
N ASN A 324 -15.88 -3.42 -14.95
CA ASN A 324 -16.87 -3.32 -13.90
C ASN A 324 -18.28 -3.00 -14.43
N ARG A 325 -19.31 -3.51 -13.73
CA ARG A 325 -20.72 -3.39 -14.12
C ARG A 325 -21.24 -1.94 -14.17
N TYR A 326 -20.59 -1.03 -13.44
CA TYR A 326 -20.96 0.38 -13.37
C TYR A 326 -20.37 1.20 -14.50
N LYS A 327 -19.45 0.62 -15.29
CA LYS A 327 -18.69 1.28 -16.35
C LYS A 327 -17.85 2.45 -15.85
N HIS A 328 -17.37 2.36 -14.61
CA HIS A 328 -16.44 3.31 -14.04
C HIS A 328 -15.01 3.05 -14.55
N PRO A 329 -14.19 4.10 -14.79
CA PRO A 329 -14.59 5.49 -14.77
C PRO A 329 -15.44 5.85 -15.98
N HIS A 330 -16.42 6.71 -15.79
CA HIS A 330 -17.25 7.16 -16.89
C HIS A 330 -16.46 8.02 -17.88
N LYS A 331 -16.83 7.91 -19.17
CA LYS A 331 -16.17 8.68 -20.23
C LYS A 331 -16.24 10.19 -20.00
N GLU A 332 -17.33 10.68 -19.44
CA GLU A 332 -17.52 12.10 -19.12
C GLU A 332 -16.53 12.59 -18.07
N MET A 333 -16.19 11.73 -17.08
CA MET A 333 -15.17 12.03 -16.08
C MET A 333 -13.78 12.12 -16.73
N LEU A 334 -13.41 11.12 -17.53
CA LEU A 334 -12.11 11.10 -18.23
C LEU A 334 -11.97 12.28 -19.20
N THR A 335 -13.04 12.64 -19.92
CA THR A 335 -13.05 13.81 -20.81
C THR A 335 -12.83 15.10 -20.01
N ARG A 336 -13.45 15.25 -18.85
CA ARG A 336 -13.29 16.41 -17.97
C ARG A 336 -11.85 16.55 -17.48
N LEU A 337 -11.25 15.44 -16.99
CA LEU A 337 -9.84 15.45 -16.57
C LEU A 337 -8.91 15.82 -17.73
N HIS A 338 -9.15 15.25 -18.91
CA HIS A 338 -8.36 15.55 -20.11
C HIS A 338 -8.45 17.03 -20.53
N ASN A 339 -9.63 17.61 -20.51
CA ASN A 339 -9.83 19.01 -20.88
C ASN A 339 -9.16 20.00 -19.90
N MET A 340 -8.89 19.54 -18.69
CA MET A 340 -8.26 20.33 -17.63
C MET A 340 -6.77 19.97 -17.41
N ASP A 341 -6.15 19.19 -18.31
CA ASP A 341 -4.78 18.71 -18.23
C ASP A 341 -4.44 17.94 -16.92
N ILE A 342 -5.46 17.36 -16.26
CA ILE A 342 -5.30 16.55 -15.07
C ILE A 342 -4.96 15.11 -15.48
N LYS A 343 -3.79 14.63 -15.07
CA LYS A 343 -3.33 13.28 -15.43
C LYS A 343 -4.06 12.20 -14.61
N PRO A 344 -4.86 11.31 -15.22
CA PRO A 344 -5.45 10.19 -14.51
C PRO A 344 -4.45 9.04 -14.32
N TYR A 345 -4.56 8.38 -13.16
CA TYR A 345 -4.00 7.07 -12.87
C TYR A 345 -5.16 6.17 -12.43
N ARG A 346 -5.24 4.95 -12.96
CA ARG A 346 -6.42 4.10 -12.82
C ARG A 346 -6.04 2.69 -12.41
N THR A 347 -6.67 2.13 -11.36
CA THR A 347 -6.34 0.77 -10.89
C THR A 347 -6.69 -0.33 -11.89
N ASP A 348 -7.69 -0.14 -12.75
CA ASP A 348 -8.07 -1.10 -13.80
C ASP A 348 -7.09 -1.16 -14.99
N GLU A 349 -6.20 -0.17 -15.11
CA GLU A 349 -5.16 -0.10 -16.16
C GLU A 349 -3.74 -0.16 -15.58
N ASP A 350 -3.51 0.46 -14.42
CA ASP A 350 -2.20 0.68 -13.82
C ASP A 350 -1.91 -0.29 -12.66
N ASP A 351 -2.87 -1.16 -12.29
CA ASP A 351 -2.86 -1.96 -11.07
C ASP A 351 -2.69 -1.05 -9.82
N ALA A 352 -1.80 -1.39 -8.89
CA ALA A 352 -1.59 -0.53 -7.73
C ALA A 352 -0.81 0.74 -8.09
N ILE A 353 -1.23 1.87 -7.50
CA ILE A 353 -0.63 3.19 -7.71
C ILE A 353 0.04 3.65 -6.43
N MET A 354 1.31 4.05 -6.51
CA MET A 354 2.11 4.44 -5.35
C MET A 354 2.61 5.88 -5.49
N ILE A 355 2.48 6.66 -4.42
CA ILE A 355 3.05 8.00 -4.31
C ILE A 355 4.04 8.01 -3.15
N ASN A 356 5.27 8.37 -3.44
CA ASN A 356 6.31 8.60 -2.44
C ASN A 356 6.64 10.08 -2.37
N VAL A 357 6.46 10.69 -1.22
CA VAL A 357 6.80 12.10 -0.98
C VAL A 357 7.97 12.16 -0.01
N SER A 358 9.11 12.59 -0.52
CA SER A 358 10.32 12.87 0.27
C SER A 358 10.55 14.38 0.36
N ALA A 359 11.59 14.81 1.09
CA ALA A 359 11.89 16.23 1.27
C ALA A 359 12.00 17.01 -0.05
N ASP A 360 12.54 16.37 -1.10
CA ASP A 360 12.90 17.05 -2.34
C ASP A 360 12.15 16.54 -3.58
N LYS A 361 11.26 15.54 -3.40
CA LYS A 361 10.68 14.85 -4.57
C LYS A 361 9.35 14.18 -4.27
N ILE A 362 8.39 14.40 -5.16
CA ILE A 362 7.17 13.58 -5.28
C ILE A 362 7.40 12.59 -6.43
N LYS A 363 7.22 11.30 -6.16
CA LYS A 363 7.36 10.24 -7.16
C LYS A 363 6.08 9.43 -7.22
N VAL A 364 5.43 9.41 -8.39
CA VAL A 364 4.29 8.53 -8.68
C VAL A 364 4.81 7.32 -9.45
N GLN A 365 4.39 6.13 -9.05
CA GLN A 365 4.74 4.86 -9.69
C GLN A 365 3.48 4.01 -9.81
N VAL A 366 3.39 3.25 -10.88
CA VAL A 366 2.33 2.27 -11.11
C VAL A 366 2.92 0.88 -11.10
N TYR A 367 2.12 -0.11 -10.75
CA TYR A 367 2.58 -1.50 -10.72
C TYR A 367 2.69 -2.08 -12.13
N ASN A 368 1.73 -1.78 -12.99
CA ASN A 368 1.72 -2.19 -14.39
C ASN A 368 2.43 -1.14 -15.27
N ASP A 369 3.75 -1.20 -15.32
CA ASP A 369 4.59 -0.29 -16.13
C ASP A 369 4.78 -0.80 -17.58
N SER A 370 3.78 -1.48 -18.13
CA SER A 370 3.83 -2.07 -19.48
C SER A 370 3.42 -1.09 -20.60
N ARG A 371 3.34 0.23 -20.31
CA ARG A 371 3.01 1.28 -21.29
C ARG A 371 4.21 2.05 -21.78
#